data_08969bd752eb09385546c1db0ac6e8a4
#
_entry.id   08969bd752eb09385546c1db0ac6e8a4
#
_cell.length_a   1.000
_cell.length_b   1.000
_cell.length_c   1.000
_cell.angle_alpha   90.00
_cell.angle_beta   90.00
_cell.angle_gamma   90.00
#
_symmetry.space_group_name_H-M   'P 1'
#
loop_
_entity.id
_entity.type
_entity.pdbx_description
1 polymer ?
#
loop_
_entity_poly.entity_id
_entity_poly.type
_entity_poly.pdbx_seq_one_letter_code
_entity_poly.pdbx_strand_id
1 'polypeptide(L)'
;MLILSRKVRLKLTSDQEVLARKSAGTARWAYNKYLAISRLMYDARQIVGGPYYTAGDFRKEITQLKKTTEYSWLREVAANVVKQAVKNCDSALKRYFKNVSGYPRFKKKGQHDSFYVNYESFHKMNGGCYIEKFGFVRTSESLPDNVKFLDGVTVSYDGKYWYVSFSYQTQEKNSESTNESLGIDLGIKNLAVLSNGKVYGNINKTKRVKSIEKRLRRQQRKLSRRRENNRSRPLKDCRNYQKQSKKVRLLYRRLANIRNDYLHKTTTEIVKNKPSRIVMEDLRVQNLMQNRHLAKAIQEQKWYEFRRQIEYKSRIYGIAVVIVSRWFPSSKQCHVCGYINKELILKDREWICPECSTHHDRDLNAAINLANYST
;
A
#
# COMPACT_ATOMS: atom_id res chain seq x y z
N MET A 1 6.98 -2.55 22.70
CA MET A 1 7.78 -2.90 21.50
C MET A 1 6.95 -2.68 20.24
N LEU A 2 7.49 -1.97 19.26
CA LEU A 2 6.83 -1.69 17.99
C LEU A 2 7.38 -2.58 16.88
N ILE A 3 6.47 -3.01 15.97
CA ILE A 3 6.84 -3.68 14.73
C ILE A 3 6.70 -2.68 13.60
N LEU A 4 7.80 -2.37 12.94
CA LEU A 4 7.83 -1.50 11.77
C LEU A 4 8.21 -2.30 10.52
N SER A 5 7.71 -1.86 9.37
CA SER A 5 8.12 -2.39 8.08
C SER A 5 8.80 -1.30 7.25
N ARG A 6 9.90 -1.67 6.60
CA ARG A 6 10.65 -0.77 5.72
C ARG A 6 10.83 -1.40 4.35
N LYS A 7 10.81 -0.56 3.34
CA LYS A 7 11.02 -0.95 1.94
C LYS A 7 12.20 -0.17 1.39
N VAL A 8 13.29 -0.89 1.06
CA VAL A 8 14.56 -0.33 0.60
C VAL A 8 14.83 -0.75 -0.83
N ARG A 9 15.31 0.18 -1.66
CA ARG A 9 15.66 -0.12 -3.05
C ARG A 9 16.94 -0.93 -3.12
N LEU A 10 16.94 -1.99 -3.94
CA LEU A 10 18.10 -2.80 -4.29
C LEU A 10 18.77 -2.22 -5.55
N LYS A 11 20.10 -2.20 -5.56
CA LYS A 11 20.95 -1.85 -6.71
C LYS A 11 21.53 -3.15 -7.27
N LEU A 12 20.72 -3.88 -8.04
CA LEU A 12 21.11 -5.16 -8.63
C LEU A 12 22.10 -4.98 -9.80
N THR A 13 23.04 -5.91 -9.93
CA THR A 13 23.80 -6.12 -11.17
C THR A 13 22.90 -6.73 -12.25
N SER A 14 23.39 -6.82 -13.50
CA SER A 14 22.67 -7.46 -14.61
C SER A 14 22.28 -8.91 -14.29
N ASP A 15 23.19 -9.68 -13.73
CA ASP A 15 22.98 -11.11 -13.42
C ASP A 15 22.02 -11.28 -12.25
N GLN A 16 22.16 -10.43 -11.21
CA GLN A 16 21.21 -10.39 -10.11
C GLN A 16 19.81 -9.97 -10.58
N GLU A 17 19.68 -9.06 -11.56
CA GLU A 17 18.38 -8.71 -12.13
C GLU A 17 17.75 -9.88 -12.91
N VAL A 18 18.54 -10.63 -13.65
CA VAL A 18 18.10 -11.86 -14.33
C VAL A 18 17.59 -12.87 -13.30
N LEU A 19 18.36 -13.11 -12.25
CA LEU A 19 17.96 -14.03 -11.17
C LEU A 19 16.70 -13.57 -10.44
N ALA A 20 16.56 -12.26 -10.18
CA ALA A 20 15.36 -11.69 -9.58
C ALA A 20 14.11 -11.90 -10.45
N ARG A 21 14.24 -11.75 -11.76
CA ARG A 21 13.17 -12.05 -12.72
C ARG A 21 12.83 -13.54 -12.78
N LYS A 22 13.82 -14.43 -12.74
CA LYS A 22 13.64 -15.88 -12.63
C LYS A 22 12.90 -16.21 -11.33
N SER A 23 13.35 -15.70 -10.18
CA SER A 23 12.73 -15.95 -8.88
C SER A 23 11.26 -15.50 -8.83
N ALA A 24 10.96 -14.30 -9.33
CA ALA A 24 9.58 -13.82 -9.40
C ALA A 24 8.72 -14.62 -10.41
N GLY A 25 9.33 -15.08 -11.49
CA GLY A 25 8.71 -15.99 -12.47
C GLY A 25 8.33 -17.32 -11.84
N THR A 26 9.26 -17.93 -11.11
CA THR A 26 9.08 -19.19 -10.38
C THR A 26 8.02 -19.08 -9.29
N ALA A 27 8.05 -17.99 -8.50
CA ALA A 27 7.01 -17.74 -7.49
C ALA A 27 5.62 -17.66 -8.12
N ARG A 28 5.49 -16.95 -9.24
CA ARG A 28 4.23 -16.85 -9.98
C ARG A 28 3.77 -18.18 -10.55
N TRP A 29 4.69 -18.96 -11.14
CA TRP A 29 4.42 -20.28 -11.65
C TRP A 29 3.91 -21.22 -10.55
N ALA A 30 4.63 -21.30 -9.42
CA ALA A 30 4.26 -22.16 -8.30
C ALA A 30 2.88 -21.80 -7.73
N TYR A 31 2.60 -20.50 -7.55
CA TYR A 31 1.28 -20.02 -7.14
C TYR A 31 0.18 -20.46 -8.10
N ASN A 32 0.39 -20.23 -9.40
CA ASN A 32 -0.61 -20.51 -10.43
C ASN A 32 -0.82 -22.02 -10.62
N LYS A 33 0.26 -22.79 -10.60
CA LYS A 33 0.19 -24.26 -10.74
C LYS A 33 -0.58 -24.87 -9.58
N TYR A 34 -0.27 -24.47 -8.35
CA TYR A 34 -0.99 -24.93 -7.16
C TYR A 34 -2.48 -24.51 -7.21
N LEU A 35 -2.79 -23.27 -7.60
CA LEU A 35 -4.17 -22.82 -7.75
C LEU A 35 -4.96 -23.65 -8.75
N ALA A 36 -4.35 -23.96 -9.92
CA ALA A 36 -4.98 -24.78 -10.96
C ALA A 36 -5.25 -26.20 -10.47
N ILE A 37 -4.25 -26.85 -9.86
CA ILE A 37 -4.38 -28.22 -9.35
C ILE A 37 -5.39 -28.28 -8.19
N SER A 38 -5.33 -27.35 -7.24
CA SER A 38 -6.28 -27.30 -6.12
C SER A 38 -7.72 -27.18 -6.60
N ARG A 39 -7.97 -26.45 -7.69
CA ARG A 39 -9.30 -26.36 -8.28
C ARG A 39 -9.74 -27.71 -8.87
N LEU A 40 -8.89 -28.32 -9.70
CA LEU A 40 -9.20 -29.61 -10.32
C LEU A 40 -9.45 -30.71 -9.27
N MET A 41 -8.61 -30.75 -8.23
CA MET A 41 -8.74 -31.71 -7.14
C MET A 41 -10.00 -31.47 -6.28
N TYR A 42 -10.38 -30.20 -6.10
CA TYR A 42 -11.63 -29.86 -5.43
C TYR A 42 -12.84 -30.33 -6.24
N ASP A 43 -12.85 -30.05 -7.55
CA ASP A 43 -13.96 -30.45 -8.44
C ASP A 43 -14.04 -32.00 -8.53
N ALA A 44 -12.92 -32.69 -8.67
CA ALA A 44 -12.86 -34.17 -8.67
C ALA A 44 -13.39 -34.76 -7.35
N ARG A 45 -13.04 -34.17 -6.20
CA ARG A 45 -13.52 -34.62 -4.89
C ARG A 45 -15.03 -34.52 -4.73
N GLN A 46 -15.66 -33.53 -5.35
CA GLN A 46 -17.13 -33.42 -5.32
C GLN A 46 -17.81 -34.60 -6.04
N ILE A 47 -17.13 -35.24 -6.95
CA ILE A 47 -17.67 -36.37 -7.75
C ILE A 47 -17.34 -37.72 -7.10
N VAL A 48 -16.06 -37.93 -6.75
CA VAL A 48 -15.57 -39.26 -6.32
C VAL A 48 -15.24 -39.36 -4.83
N GLY A 49 -15.36 -38.26 -4.06
CA GLY A 49 -14.92 -38.20 -2.67
C GLY A 49 -13.41 -38.19 -2.51
N GLY A 50 -12.91 -38.54 -1.33
CA GLY A 50 -11.49 -38.67 -1.03
C GLY A 50 -10.89 -37.50 -0.24
N PRO A 51 -9.56 -37.53 0.06
CA PRO A 51 -8.89 -36.56 0.86
C PRO A 51 -8.74 -35.21 0.16
N TYR A 52 -8.55 -34.14 0.92
CA TYR A 52 -8.22 -32.83 0.38
C TYR A 52 -6.77 -32.79 -0.09
N TYR A 53 -6.57 -32.29 -1.30
CA TYR A 53 -5.23 -31.98 -1.81
C TYR A 53 -4.67 -30.72 -1.10
N THR A 54 -3.55 -30.89 -0.43
CA THR A 54 -2.96 -29.85 0.43
C THR A 54 -1.75 -29.17 -0.19
N ALA A 55 -1.37 -28.00 0.36
CA ALA A 55 -0.09 -27.37 0.04
C ALA A 55 1.12 -28.26 0.36
N GLY A 56 0.96 -29.20 1.30
CA GLY A 56 1.99 -30.20 1.65
C GLY A 56 2.22 -31.18 0.51
N ASP A 57 1.14 -31.72 -0.06
CA ASP A 57 1.19 -32.69 -1.15
C ASP A 57 1.81 -32.08 -2.41
N PHE A 58 1.37 -30.89 -2.79
CA PHE A 58 1.97 -30.16 -3.90
C PHE A 58 3.48 -29.92 -3.71
N ARG A 59 3.93 -29.63 -2.49
CA ARG A 59 5.37 -29.44 -2.22
C ARG A 59 6.16 -30.73 -2.35
N LYS A 60 5.58 -31.89 -1.95
CA LYS A 60 6.18 -33.21 -2.18
C LYS A 60 6.33 -33.48 -3.68
N GLU A 61 5.29 -33.22 -4.46
CA GLU A 61 5.33 -33.35 -5.93
C GLU A 61 6.40 -32.45 -6.55
N ILE A 62 6.49 -31.16 -6.15
CA ILE A 62 7.55 -30.25 -6.62
C ILE A 62 8.95 -30.80 -6.32
N THR A 63 9.12 -31.47 -5.18
CA THR A 63 10.41 -32.08 -4.82
C THR A 63 10.80 -33.21 -5.78
N GLN A 64 9.84 -34.00 -6.27
CA GLN A 64 10.06 -35.01 -7.30
C GLN A 64 10.25 -34.36 -8.68
N LEU A 65 9.40 -33.42 -9.06
CA LEU A 65 9.50 -32.70 -10.34
C LEU A 65 10.87 -32.06 -10.55
N LYS A 66 11.48 -31.49 -9.51
CA LYS A 66 12.85 -30.93 -9.57
C LYS A 66 13.92 -31.94 -10.03
N LYS A 67 13.68 -33.24 -9.90
CA LYS A 67 14.62 -34.29 -10.34
C LYS A 67 14.56 -34.50 -11.83
N THR A 68 13.48 -34.14 -12.49
CA THR A 68 13.31 -34.29 -13.93
C THR A 68 14.00 -33.18 -14.72
N THR A 69 14.41 -33.46 -15.94
CA THR A 69 15.07 -32.51 -16.84
C THR A 69 14.15 -31.31 -17.15
N GLU A 70 12.86 -31.54 -17.35
CA GLU A 70 11.86 -30.54 -17.69
C GLU A 70 11.75 -29.43 -16.62
N TYR A 71 11.89 -29.80 -15.34
CA TYR A 71 11.74 -28.88 -14.21
C TYR A 71 13.07 -28.55 -13.50
N SER A 72 14.21 -28.86 -14.10
CA SER A 72 15.56 -28.59 -13.55
C SER A 72 15.78 -27.11 -13.23
N TRP A 73 15.17 -26.20 -13.98
CA TRP A 73 15.21 -24.75 -13.77
C TRP A 73 14.67 -24.31 -12.39
N LEU A 74 13.87 -25.13 -11.71
CA LEU A 74 13.43 -24.86 -10.33
C LEU A 74 14.58 -24.85 -9.32
N ARG A 75 15.75 -25.43 -9.66
CA ARG A 75 16.96 -25.43 -8.83
C ARG A 75 17.76 -24.13 -8.95
N GLU A 76 17.51 -23.33 -9.97
CA GLU A 76 18.20 -22.05 -10.18
C GLU A 76 17.85 -21.01 -9.12
N VAL A 77 16.70 -21.14 -8.49
CA VAL A 77 16.20 -20.21 -7.47
C VAL A 77 16.17 -20.85 -6.08
N ALA A 78 16.16 -20.04 -5.04
CA ALA A 78 16.06 -20.52 -3.66
C ALA A 78 14.76 -21.31 -3.43
N ALA A 79 14.84 -22.43 -2.71
CA ALA A 79 13.70 -23.33 -2.49
C ALA A 79 12.51 -22.64 -1.79
N ASN A 80 12.80 -21.67 -0.94
CA ASN A 80 11.80 -20.90 -0.20
C ASN A 80 10.90 -20.03 -1.10
N VAL A 81 11.35 -19.69 -2.31
CA VAL A 81 10.55 -18.96 -3.31
C VAL A 81 9.29 -19.77 -3.68
N VAL A 82 9.45 -21.05 -3.97
CA VAL A 82 8.34 -21.96 -4.28
C VAL A 82 7.47 -22.22 -3.05
N LYS A 83 8.11 -22.59 -1.92
CA LYS A 83 7.44 -22.90 -0.66
C LYS A 83 6.49 -21.78 -0.23
N GLN A 84 6.98 -20.54 -0.22
CA GLN A 84 6.16 -19.40 0.19
C GLN A 84 5.09 -19.03 -0.83
N ALA A 85 5.36 -19.16 -2.12
CA ALA A 85 4.35 -18.91 -3.15
C ALA A 85 3.13 -19.85 -3.02
N VAL A 86 3.39 -21.14 -2.74
CA VAL A 86 2.36 -22.13 -2.44
C VAL A 86 1.59 -21.79 -1.17
N LYS A 87 2.30 -21.46 -0.08
CA LYS A 87 1.67 -21.03 1.20
C LYS A 87 0.79 -19.81 1.01
N ASN A 88 1.20 -18.85 0.19
CA ASN A 88 0.41 -17.64 -0.10
C ASN A 88 -0.88 -17.98 -0.87
N CYS A 89 -0.82 -18.94 -1.81
CA CYS A 89 -2.00 -19.40 -2.53
C CYS A 89 -2.97 -20.16 -1.61
N ASP A 90 -2.46 -21.08 -0.79
CA ASP A 90 -3.22 -21.82 0.19
C ASP A 90 -3.94 -20.90 1.19
N SER A 91 -3.22 -19.89 1.69
CA SER A 91 -3.83 -18.86 2.55
C SER A 91 -4.93 -18.06 1.85
N ALA A 92 -4.78 -17.77 0.54
CA ALA A 92 -5.80 -17.09 -0.22
C ALA A 92 -7.05 -17.98 -0.45
N LEU A 93 -6.86 -19.28 -0.71
CA LEU A 93 -7.96 -20.26 -0.79
C LEU A 93 -8.68 -20.41 0.54
N LYS A 94 -7.93 -20.52 1.65
CA LYS A 94 -8.52 -20.59 3.01
C LYS A 94 -9.38 -19.36 3.34
N ARG A 95 -8.95 -18.17 2.92
CA ARG A 95 -9.75 -16.94 3.09
C ARG A 95 -11.02 -16.94 2.24
N TYR A 96 -10.96 -17.48 1.04
CA TYR A 96 -12.13 -17.66 0.19
C TYR A 96 -13.16 -18.60 0.83
N PHE A 97 -12.74 -19.79 1.28
CA PHE A 97 -13.64 -20.75 1.93
C PHE A 97 -14.22 -20.23 3.26
N LYS A 98 -13.54 -19.27 3.90
CA LYS A 98 -14.08 -18.56 5.10
C LYS A 98 -14.94 -17.34 4.74
N ASN A 99 -15.29 -17.12 3.49
CA ASN A 99 -16.04 -15.96 3.00
C ASN A 99 -15.42 -14.59 3.34
N VAL A 100 -14.09 -14.54 3.57
CA VAL A 100 -13.37 -13.30 3.87
C VAL A 100 -12.92 -12.57 2.60
N SER A 101 -12.75 -13.30 1.48
CA SER A 101 -12.31 -12.73 0.21
C SER A 101 -12.89 -13.49 -0.99
N GLY A 102 -12.93 -12.85 -2.16
CA GLY A 102 -13.27 -13.53 -3.41
C GLY A 102 -12.22 -14.59 -3.80
N TYR A 103 -12.60 -15.44 -4.78
CA TYR A 103 -11.74 -16.51 -5.27
C TYR A 103 -10.39 -15.97 -5.78
N PRO A 104 -9.24 -16.60 -5.44
CA PRO A 104 -7.93 -16.14 -5.86
C PRO A 104 -7.77 -16.17 -7.39
N ARG A 105 -7.11 -15.13 -7.92
CA ARG A 105 -6.87 -15.00 -9.37
C ARG A 105 -5.46 -15.44 -9.74
N PHE A 106 -5.30 -15.98 -10.95
CA PHE A 106 -3.99 -16.26 -11.51
C PHE A 106 -3.12 -15.01 -11.58
N LYS A 107 -1.89 -15.11 -11.14
CA LYS A 107 -0.89 -14.04 -11.20
C LYS A 107 -0.37 -13.87 -12.64
N LYS A 108 -0.27 -12.62 -13.10
CA LYS A 108 0.21 -12.27 -14.45
C LYS A 108 1.61 -11.67 -14.40
N LYS A 109 2.44 -11.96 -15.40
CA LYS A 109 3.79 -11.38 -15.54
C LYS A 109 3.73 -9.86 -15.61
N GLY A 110 4.59 -9.19 -14.85
CA GLY A 110 4.67 -7.72 -14.79
C GLY A 110 3.58 -7.05 -13.96
N GLN A 111 2.77 -7.83 -13.22
CA GLN A 111 1.84 -7.35 -12.22
C GLN A 111 2.30 -7.87 -10.86
N HIS A 112 2.80 -6.98 -10.01
CA HIS A 112 3.28 -7.31 -8.66
C HIS A 112 4.31 -8.46 -8.63
N ASP A 113 5.29 -8.42 -9.55
CA ASP A 113 6.38 -9.40 -9.56
C ASP A 113 7.12 -9.32 -8.23
N SER A 114 7.10 -10.41 -7.47
CA SER A 114 7.72 -10.51 -6.15
C SER A 114 8.02 -11.96 -5.79
N PHE A 115 8.97 -12.14 -4.87
CA PHE A 115 9.30 -13.42 -4.27
C PHE A 115 9.75 -13.23 -2.82
N TYR A 116 9.67 -14.28 -2.06
CA TYR A 116 10.05 -14.31 -0.65
C TYR A 116 11.44 -14.91 -0.49
N VAL A 117 12.18 -14.38 0.48
CA VAL A 117 13.46 -14.89 0.94
C VAL A 117 13.34 -15.17 2.43
N ASN A 118 13.74 -16.36 2.87
CA ASN A 118 13.64 -16.79 4.27
C ASN A 118 14.56 -15.95 5.16
N TYR A 119 14.25 -15.90 6.45
CA TYR A 119 15.04 -15.19 7.45
C TYR A 119 16.50 -15.67 7.46
N GLU A 120 16.74 -16.97 7.47
CA GLU A 120 18.08 -17.58 7.46
C GLU A 120 18.90 -17.28 6.20
N SER A 121 18.22 -16.87 5.14
CA SER A 121 18.78 -16.58 3.81
C SER A 121 18.94 -15.10 3.53
N PHE A 122 18.72 -14.24 4.54
CA PHE A 122 18.82 -12.78 4.45
C PHE A 122 19.63 -12.22 5.62
N HIS A 123 20.73 -11.55 5.31
CA HIS A 123 21.58 -10.94 6.33
C HIS A 123 21.91 -9.50 5.94
N LYS A 124 21.87 -8.59 6.94
CA LYS A 124 22.39 -7.25 6.77
C LYS A 124 23.90 -7.29 6.60
N MET A 125 24.40 -6.45 5.68
CA MET A 125 25.83 -6.21 5.48
C MET A 125 26.10 -4.71 5.35
N ASN A 126 27.36 -4.30 5.54
CA ASN A 126 27.72 -2.91 5.33
C ASN A 126 27.48 -2.51 3.86
N GLY A 127 26.71 -1.41 3.66
CA GLY A 127 26.34 -0.92 2.33
C GLY A 127 25.27 -1.73 1.57
N GLY A 128 24.72 -2.81 2.21
CA GLY A 128 23.73 -3.63 1.53
C GLY A 128 23.19 -4.79 2.37
N CYS A 129 22.89 -5.89 1.69
CA CYS A 129 22.41 -7.12 2.29
C CYS A 129 22.91 -8.34 1.50
N TYR A 130 23.03 -9.46 2.18
CA TYR A 130 23.20 -10.77 1.56
C TYR A 130 21.82 -11.37 1.32
N ILE A 131 21.62 -11.95 0.15
CA ILE A 131 20.42 -12.69 -0.24
C ILE A 131 20.87 -14.02 -0.85
N GLU A 132 20.30 -15.13 -0.37
CA GLU A 132 20.59 -16.46 -0.90
C GLU A 132 20.50 -16.52 -2.43
N LYS A 133 21.46 -17.13 -3.09
CA LYS A 133 21.65 -17.19 -4.55
C LYS A 133 22.08 -15.87 -5.20
N PHE A 134 21.85 -14.70 -4.58
CA PHE A 134 22.24 -13.40 -5.11
C PHE A 134 23.62 -12.96 -4.63
N GLY A 135 24.06 -13.49 -3.47
CA GLY A 135 25.23 -12.98 -2.77
C GLY A 135 25.00 -11.60 -2.19
N PHE A 136 26.03 -10.75 -2.22
CA PHE A 136 25.94 -9.37 -1.76
C PHE A 136 25.17 -8.50 -2.74
N VAL A 137 24.19 -7.75 -2.23
CA VAL A 137 23.35 -6.81 -2.98
C VAL A 137 23.43 -5.44 -2.34
N ARG A 138 23.88 -4.44 -3.11
CA ARG A 138 23.91 -3.04 -2.67
C ARG A 138 22.50 -2.50 -2.50
N THR A 139 22.29 -1.66 -1.46
CA THR A 139 21.04 -0.95 -1.23
C THR A 139 21.18 0.56 -1.49
N SER A 140 20.06 1.27 -1.64
CA SER A 140 20.05 2.72 -1.84
C SER A 140 20.29 3.50 -0.55
N GLU A 141 20.09 2.88 0.59
CA GLU A 141 20.24 3.41 1.94
C GLU A 141 20.65 2.30 2.89
N SER A 142 21.23 2.64 4.02
CA SER A 142 21.60 1.67 5.05
C SER A 142 20.37 0.99 5.63
N LEU A 143 20.48 -0.29 5.88
CA LEU A 143 19.50 -1.05 6.65
C LEU A 143 19.65 -0.67 8.15
N PRO A 144 18.55 -0.69 8.93
CA PRO A 144 18.61 -0.29 10.33
C PRO A 144 19.58 -1.17 11.13
N ASP A 145 20.30 -0.52 12.04
CA ASP A 145 21.21 -1.16 13.00
C ASP A 145 20.46 -1.57 14.27
N ASN A 146 20.99 -2.52 14.98
CA ASN A 146 20.53 -2.95 16.31
C ASN A 146 19.02 -3.29 16.34
N VAL A 147 18.48 -3.85 15.26
CA VAL A 147 17.10 -4.29 15.17
C VAL A 147 17.03 -5.80 14.91
N LYS A 148 16.07 -6.45 15.55
CA LYS A 148 15.73 -7.83 15.24
C LYS A 148 14.79 -7.85 14.03
N PHE A 149 15.26 -8.40 12.91
CA PHE A 149 14.38 -8.67 11.77
C PHE A 149 13.37 -9.75 12.13
N LEU A 150 12.13 -9.52 11.79
CA LEU A 150 11.03 -10.46 11.99
C LEU A 150 10.74 -11.15 10.67
N ASP A 151 10.67 -12.48 10.74
CA ASP A 151 10.34 -13.29 9.57
C ASP A 151 11.34 -13.10 8.41
N GLY A 152 11.02 -13.62 7.24
CA GLY A 152 11.82 -13.37 6.06
C GLY A 152 11.45 -12.04 5.38
N VAL A 153 12.08 -11.80 4.24
CA VAL A 153 11.91 -10.57 3.47
C VAL A 153 11.21 -10.82 2.15
N THR A 154 10.53 -9.81 1.65
CA THR A 154 9.92 -9.86 0.31
C THR A 154 10.69 -8.97 -0.66
N VAL A 155 11.20 -9.56 -1.73
CA VAL A 155 11.79 -8.83 -2.85
C VAL A 155 10.70 -8.57 -3.89
N SER A 156 10.53 -7.32 -4.31
CA SER A 156 9.44 -6.88 -5.20
C SER A 156 9.90 -5.89 -6.26
N TYR A 157 9.26 -5.93 -7.44
CA TYR A 157 9.52 -5.05 -8.56
C TYR A 157 8.38 -4.05 -8.79
N ASP A 158 8.70 -2.75 -8.84
CA ASP A 158 7.69 -1.68 -9.02
C ASP A 158 7.48 -1.24 -10.48
N GLY A 159 8.06 -1.97 -11.42
CA GLY A 159 8.04 -1.63 -12.86
C GLY A 159 9.31 -0.90 -13.32
N LYS A 160 10.17 -0.45 -12.39
CA LYS A 160 11.45 0.18 -12.70
C LYS A 160 12.60 -0.34 -11.83
N TYR A 161 12.36 -0.53 -10.53
CA TYR A 161 13.39 -0.91 -9.56
C TYR A 161 12.93 -2.11 -8.73
N TRP A 162 13.90 -2.82 -8.22
CA TRP A 162 13.72 -3.86 -7.23
C TRP A 162 13.86 -3.31 -5.83
N TYR A 163 13.08 -3.84 -4.91
CA TYR A 163 13.07 -3.44 -3.50
C TYR A 163 13.04 -4.67 -2.61
N VAL A 164 13.69 -4.59 -1.47
CA VAL A 164 13.49 -5.51 -0.36
C VAL A 164 12.59 -4.85 0.67
N SER A 165 11.59 -5.59 1.14
CA SER A 165 10.71 -5.19 2.23
C SER A 165 10.90 -6.16 3.39
N PHE A 166 11.13 -5.63 4.57
CA PHE A 166 11.35 -6.39 5.80
C PHE A 166 10.61 -5.73 6.96
N SER A 167 10.30 -6.54 7.96
CA SER A 167 9.74 -6.08 9.25
C SER A 167 10.78 -6.24 10.33
N TYR A 168 10.80 -5.31 11.29
CA TYR A 168 11.75 -5.33 12.40
C TYR A 168 11.12 -4.78 13.67
N GLN A 169 11.64 -5.22 14.81
CA GLN A 169 11.25 -4.70 16.12
C GLN A 169 12.08 -3.46 16.47
N THR A 170 11.44 -2.49 17.08
CA THR A 170 12.08 -1.30 17.63
C THR A 170 11.40 -0.89 18.94
N GLN A 171 12.08 -0.08 19.72
CA GLN A 171 11.50 0.52 20.93
C GLN A 171 10.72 1.78 20.56
N GLU A 172 9.75 2.13 21.40
CA GLU A 172 9.09 3.44 21.37
C GLU A 172 10.10 4.50 21.76
N LYS A 173 10.02 5.64 21.10
CA LYS A 173 10.80 6.80 21.46
C LYS A 173 10.00 7.58 22.51
N ASN A 174 10.32 7.39 23.76
CA ASN A 174 9.76 8.27 24.81
C ASN A 174 10.19 9.70 24.49
N SER A 175 9.26 10.53 24.16
CA SER A 175 9.50 11.96 23.90
C SER A 175 8.48 12.77 24.68
N GLU A 176 8.93 13.82 25.32
CA GLU A 176 8.03 14.80 25.94
C GLU A 176 7.05 15.30 24.88
N SER A 177 5.75 15.18 25.17
CA SER A 177 4.69 15.69 24.33
C SER A 177 4.34 17.13 24.77
N THR A 178 3.86 17.93 23.83
CA THR A 178 3.20 19.20 24.18
C THR A 178 1.87 18.87 24.87
N ASN A 179 1.36 19.79 25.68
CA ASN A 179 0.05 19.59 26.34
C ASN A 179 -1.15 19.83 25.41
N GLU A 180 -0.89 20.17 24.14
CA GLU A 180 -1.92 20.54 23.19
C GLU A 180 -2.47 19.31 22.42
N SER A 181 -3.79 19.23 22.36
CA SER A 181 -4.51 18.30 21.48
C SER A 181 -4.55 18.86 20.06
N LEU A 182 -4.30 18.03 19.06
CA LEU A 182 -4.32 18.43 17.65
C LEU A 182 -5.47 17.76 16.89
N GLY A 183 -6.45 18.56 16.47
CA GLY A 183 -7.52 18.13 15.58
C GLY A 183 -7.10 18.21 14.11
N ILE A 184 -7.52 17.24 13.30
CA ILE A 184 -7.23 17.17 11.86
C ILE A 184 -8.52 16.94 11.09
N ASP A 185 -8.95 17.92 10.31
CA ASP A 185 -9.99 17.78 9.30
C ASP A 185 -9.40 17.39 7.94
N LEU A 186 -9.95 16.34 7.30
CA LEU A 186 -9.49 15.82 6.00
C LEU A 186 -10.47 16.23 4.90
N GLY A 187 -9.95 16.90 3.86
CA GLY A 187 -10.80 17.43 2.78
C GLY A 187 -10.31 17.11 1.37
N ILE A 188 -11.19 17.40 0.39
CA ILE A 188 -10.86 17.33 -1.05
C ILE A 188 -10.20 18.64 -1.54
N LYS A 189 -10.61 19.79 -0.99
CA LYS A 189 -10.02 21.11 -1.34
C LYS A 189 -8.57 21.17 -0.88
N ASN A 190 -8.36 20.90 0.38
CA ASN A 190 -7.08 20.69 1.03
C ASN A 190 -6.94 19.21 1.41
N LEU A 191 -5.74 18.73 1.64
CA LEU A 191 -5.51 17.39 2.16
C LEU A 191 -5.92 17.31 3.63
N ALA A 192 -5.47 18.29 4.41
CA ALA A 192 -5.75 18.38 5.84
C ALA A 192 -5.72 19.84 6.29
N VAL A 193 -6.60 20.20 7.23
CA VAL A 193 -6.59 21.44 8.01
C VAL A 193 -6.40 21.07 9.48
N LEU A 194 -5.46 21.70 10.15
CA LEU A 194 -5.14 21.44 11.56
C LEU A 194 -5.78 22.50 12.45
N SER A 195 -6.08 22.13 13.69
CA SER A 195 -6.66 23.05 14.70
C SER A 195 -5.77 24.25 15.04
N ASN A 196 -4.47 24.15 14.79
CA ASN A 196 -3.53 25.27 14.93
C ASN A 196 -3.47 26.20 13.70
N GLY A 197 -4.41 26.09 12.77
CA GLY A 197 -4.51 26.91 11.56
C GLY A 197 -3.63 26.45 10.40
N LYS A 198 -2.77 25.44 10.57
CA LYS A 198 -1.91 24.96 9.49
C LYS A 198 -2.70 24.17 8.44
N VAL A 199 -2.50 24.52 7.16
CA VAL A 199 -3.21 23.90 6.03
C VAL A 199 -2.24 23.16 5.12
N TYR A 200 -2.54 21.90 4.83
CA TYR A 200 -1.84 21.09 3.83
C TYR A 200 -2.67 21.02 2.56
N GLY A 201 -2.18 21.67 1.50
CA GLY A 201 -2.88 21.74 0.22
C GLY A 201 -3.01 20.39 -0.49
N ASN A 202 -3.94 20.31 -1.43
CA ASN A 202 -4.11 19.12 -2.26
C ASN A 202 -3.03 19.05 -3.35
N ILE A 203 -2.06 18.13 -3.21
CA ILE A 203 -0.96 17.92 -4.16
C ILE A 203 -1.44 17.62 -5.59
N ASN A 204 -2.65 17.03 -5.73
CA ASN A 204 -3.23 16.67 -7.03
C ASN A 204 -3.65 17.90 -7.84
N LYS A 205 -3.83 19.07 -7.20
CA LYS A 205 -4.16 20.33 -7.87
C LYS A 205 -2.94 21.05 -8.43
N THR A 206 -1.72 20.62 -8.12
CA THR A 206 -0.48 21.26 -8.58
C THR A 206 -0.29 21.12 -10.09
N LYS A 207 0.32 22.14 -10.72
CA LYS A 207 0.67 22.15 -12.14
C LYS A 207 1.47 20.89 -12.53
N ARG A 208 2.39 20.46 -11.66
CA ARG A 208 3.23 19.26 -11.86
C ARG A 208 2.41 17.98 -11.99
N VAL A 209 1.49 17.72 -11.06
CA VAL A 209 0.65 16.51 -11.08
C VAL A 209 -0.31 16.54 -12.26
N LYS A 210 -1.00 17.66 -12.50
CA LYS A 210 -1.91 17.83 -13.65
C LYS A 210 -1.21 17.58 -15.00
N SER A 211 0.04 18.05 -15.17
CA SER A 211 0.84 17.79 -16.38
C SER A 211 1.12 16.29 -16.58
N ILE A 212 1.49 15.57 -15.50
CA ILE A 212 1.73 14.14 -15.57
C ILE A 212 0.44 13.38 -15.88
N GLU A 213 -0.69 13.78 -15.30
CA GLU A 213 -2.00 13.17 -15.58
C GLU A 213 -2.43 13.40 -17.03
N LYS A 214 -2.25 14.61 -17.57
CA LYS A 214 -2.51 14.91 -19.00
C LYS A 214 -1.66 14.00 -19.90
N ARG A 215 -0.38 13.83 -19.56
CA ARG A 215 0.53 12.91 -20.27
C ARG A 215 0.07 11.46 -20.13
N LEU A 216 -0.34 11.01 -18.94
CA LEU A 216 -0.84 9.67 -18.69
C LEU A 216 -2.06 9.36 -19.57
N ARG A 217 -3.07 10.24 -19.60
CA ARG A 217 -4.25 10.08 -20.46
C ARG A 217 -3.89 9.93 -21.94
N ARG A 218 -2.94 10.73 -22.45
CA ARG A 218 -2.44 10.59 -23.83
C ARG A 218 -1.80 9.24 -24.08
N GLN A 219 -0.97 8.74 -23.12
CA GLN A 219 -0.32 7.44 -23.28
C GLN A 219 -1.29 6.27 -23.14
N GLN A 220 -2.33 6.39 -22.32
CA GLN A 220 -3.42 5.42 -22.21
C GLN A 220 -4.21 5.30 -23.51
N ARG A 221 -4.59 6.43 -24.14
CA ARG A 221 -5.28 6.44 -25.46
C ARG A 221 -4.44 5.72 -26.53
N LYS A 222 -3.11 5.98 -26.55
CA LYS A 222 -2.18 5.27 -27.44
C LYS A 222 -2.12 3.76 -27.13
N LEU A 223 -2.15 3.38 -25.85
CA LEU A 223 -2.16 1.98 -25.44
C LEU A 223 -3.45 1.27 -25.88
N SER A 224 -4.61 1.92 -25.71
CA SER A 224 -5.91 1.38 -26.14
C SER A 224 -5.96 1.16 -27.64
N ARG A 225 -5.54 2.14 -28.44
CA ARG A 225 -5.46 1.97 -29.92
C ARG A 225 -4.54 0.81 -30.33
N ARG A 226 -3.37 0.66 -29.67
CA ARG A 226 -2.46 -0.47 -29.93
C ARG A 226 -3.05 -1.81 -29.54
N ARG A 227 -3.85 -1.85 -28.49
CA ARG A 227 -4.57 -3.07 -28.09
C ARG A 227 -5.61 -3.44 -29.16
N GLU A 228 -6.35 -2.46 -29.63
CA GLU A 228 -7.36 -2.61 -30.66
C GLU A 228 -6.75 -3.15 -31.98
N ASN A 229 -5.70 -2.51 -32.47
CA ASN A 229 -5.00 -2.91 -33.70
C ASN A 229 -4.32 -4.29 -33.61
N ASN A 230 -4.26 -4.90 -32.43
CA ASN A 230 -3.67 -6.21 -32.19
C ASN A 230 -4.67 -7.19 -31.56
N ARG A 231 -5.98 -7.04 -31.82
CA ARG A 231 -7.00 -7.93 -31.26
C ARG A 231 -6.79 -9.39 -31.61
N SER A 232 -6.35 -9.67 -32.83
CA SER A 232 -6.10 -11.02 -33.34
C SER A 232 -4.80 -11.67 -32.86
N ARG A 233 -3.92 -10.93 -32.15
CA ARG A 233 -2.61 -11.42 -31.72
C ARG A 233 -2.49 -11.42 -30.19
N PRO A 234 -1.81 -12.41 -29.61
CA PRO A 234 -1.50 -12.37 -28.17
C PRO A 234 -0.69 -11.14 -27.83
N LEU A 235 -1.17 -10.31 -26.88
CA LEU A 235 -0.52 -9.04 -26.50
C LEU A 235 0.92 -9.24 -25.96
N LYS A 236 1.24 -10.45 -25.49
CA LYS A 236 2.60 -10.83 -25.07
C LYS A 236 3.61 -10.77 -26.21
N ASP A 237 3.18 -10.97 -27.45
CA ASP A 237 4.04 -11.00 -28.64
C ASP A 237 4.09 -9.63 -29.35
N CYS A 238 3.27 -8.68 -28.92
CA CYS A 238 3.18 -7.34 -29.49
C CYS A 238 4.19 -6.37 -28.85
N ARG A 239 5.44 -6.33 -29.32
CA ARG A 239 6.53 -5.49 -28.77
C ARG A 239 6.13 -4.01 -28.57
N ASN A 240 5.45 -3.42 -29.55
CA ASN A 240 5.03 -2.00 -29.49
C ASN A 240 3.95 -1.77 -28.43
N TYR A 241 3.05 -2.72 -28.19
CA TYR A 241 2.08 -2.68 -27.10
C TYR A 241 2.80 -2.76 -25.75
N GLN A 242 3.75 -3.69 -25.60
CA GLN A 242 4.50 -3.83 -24.36
C GLN A 242 5.34 -2.58 -24.02
N LYS A 243 6.03 -2.00 -25.00
CA LYS A 243 6.75 -0.72 -24.83
C LYS A 243 5.81 0.39 -24.36
N GLN A 244 4.62 0.48 -24.95
CA GLN A 244 3.62 1.47 -24.58
C GLN A 244 3.04 1.22 -23.17
N SER A 245 2.74 -0.02 -22.83
CA SER A 245 2.28 -0.45 -21.51
C SER A 245 3.31 -0.09 -20.41
N LYS A 246 4.62 -0.30 -20.70
CA LYS A 246 5.69 0.14 -19.78
C LYS A 246 5.68 1.64 -19.55
N LYS A 247 5.49 2.48 -20.59
CA LYS A 247 5.38 3.95 -20.46
C LYS A 247 4.22 4.36 -19.56
N VAL A 248 3.05 3.73 -19.73
CA VAL A 248 1.86 3.99 -18.90
C VAL A 248 2.13 3.59 -17.43
N ARG A 249 2.68 2.42 -17.18
CA ARG A 249 3.04 1.96 -15.81
C ARG A 249 4.02 2.90 -15.11
N LEU A 250 5.03 3.40 -15.83
CA LEU A 250 6.00 4.34 -15.26
C LEU A 250 5.36 5.68 -14.87
N LEU A 251 4.37 6.16 -15.62
CA LEU A 251 3.62 7.38 -15.26
C LEU A 251 2.73 7.15 -14.03
N TYR A 252 2.03 6.03 -13.95
CA TYR A 252 1.29 5.65 -12.73
C TYR A 252 2.20 5.57 -11.51
N ARG A 253 3.36 4.91 -11.66
CA ARG A 253 4.37 4.83 -10.60
C ARG A 253 4.82 6.22 -10.15
N ARG A 254 5.07 7.13 -11.10
CA ARG A 254 5.50 8.51 -10.80
C ARG A 254 4.44 9.27 -10.00
N LEU A 255 3.17 9.18 -10.39
CA LEU A 255 2.06 9.78 -9.63
C LEU A 255 1.92 9.20 -8.23
N ALA A 256 1.98 7.86 -8.11
CA ALA A 256 1.93 7.19 -6.83
C ALA A 256 3.07 7.62 -5.89
N ASN A 257 4.29 7.74 -6.42
CA ASN A 257 5.45 8.18 -5.65
C ASN A 257 5.33 9.63 -5.17
N ILE A 258 4.86 10.54 -6.03
CA ILE A 258 4.65 11.95 -5.65
C ILE A 258 3.63 12.05 -4.50
N ARG A 259 2.51 11.33 -4.61
CA ARG A 259 1.46 11.31 -3.58
C ARG A 259 1.98 10.69 -2.28
N ASN A 260 2.70 9.58 -2.36
CA ASN A 260 3.25 8.93 -1.17
C ASN A 260 4.32 9.80 -0.48
N ASP A 261 5.24 10.40 -1.24
CA ASP A 261 6.26 11.30 -0.69
C ASP A 261 5.62 12.49 0.04
N TYR A 262 4.59 13.09 -0.57
CA TYR A 262 3.84 14.18 0.05
C TYR A 262 3.18 13.75 1.36
N LEU A 263 2.46 12.62 1.35
CA LEU A 263 1.83 12.07 2.56
C LEU A 263 2.86 11.77 3.66
N HIS A 264 3.99 11.16 3.30
CA HIS A 264 5.03 10.84 4.27
C HIS A 264 5.64 12.10 4.90
N LYS A 265 5.88 13.16 4.12
CA LYS A 265 6.37 14.45 4.62
C LYS A 265 5.35 15.10 5.55
N THR A 266 4.12 15.24 5.10
CA THR A 266 3.02 15.84 5.86
C THR A 266 2.79 15.12 7.19
N THR A 267 2.61 13.81 7.16
CA THR A 267 2.33 13.04 8.38
C THR A 267 3.54 12.96 9.33
N THR A 268 4.77 13.02 8.80
CA THR A 268 5.98 13.09 9.64
C THR A 268 6.07 14.46 10.32
N GLU A 269 5.78 15.53 9.61
CA GLU A 269 5.77 16.89 10.15
C GLU A 269 4.73 17.04 11.27
N ILE A 270 3.51 16.56 11.05
CA ILE A 270 2.43 16.56 12.05
C ILE A 270 2.87 15.86 13.34
N VAL A 271 3.39 14.64 13.21
CA VAL A 271 3.77 13.83 14.39
C VAL A 271 5.02 14.37 15.08
N LYS A 272 5.95 14.99 14.35
CA LYS A 272 7.16 15.60 14.94
C LYS A 272 6.86 16.80 15.85
N ASN A 273 5.71 17.43 15.71
CA ASN A 273 5.27 18.50 16.64
C ASN A 273 4.89 17.94 18.02
N LYS A 274 4.83 16.59 18.17
CA LYS A 274 4.58 15.88 19.43
C LYS A 274 3.36 16.38 20.21
N PRO A 275 2.17 16.50 19.59
CA PRO A 275 0.97 16.86 20.33
C PRO A 275 0.66 15.79 21.38
N SER A 276 -0.06 16.17 22.45
CA SER A 276 -0.50 15.21 23.48
C SER A 276 -1.38 14.11 22.91
N ARG A 277 -2.23 14.47 21.96
CA ARG A 277 -3.06 13.53 21.18
C ARG A 277 -3.37 14.11 19.80
N ILE A 278 -3.68 13.21 18.85
CA ILE A 278 -4.18 13.58 17.52
C ILE A 278 -5.60 13.06 17.38
N VAL A 279 -6.52 13.94 16.99
CA VAL A 279 -7.94 13.62 16.86
C VAL A 279 -8.37 13.77 15.39
N MET A 280 -9.01 12.75 14.83
CA MET A 280 -9.44 12.70 13.43
C MET A 280 -10.84 12.09 13.31
N GLU A 281 -11.59 12.47 12.29
CA GLU A 281 -12.89 11.88 11.98
C GLU A 281 -12.77 10.49 11.31
N ASP A 282 -13.72 9.59 11.59
CA ASP A 282 -13.85 8.30 10.88
C ASP A 282 -14.50 8.50 9.50
N LEU A 283 -13.68 8.84 8.53
CA LEU A 283 -14.10 8.89 7.13
C LEU A 283 -14.20 7.46 6.57
N ARG A 284 -15.40 6.89 6.49
CA ARG A 284 -15.63 5.60 5.81
C ARG A 284 -15.36 5.73 4.31
N VAL A 285 -14.08 5.72 3.94
CA VAL A 285 -13.59 5.94 2.56
C VAL A 285 -14.29 5.04 1.55
N GLN A 286 -14.59 3.79 1.91
CA GLN A 286 -15.30 2.84 1.04
C GLN A 286 -16.69 3.35 0.65
N ASN A 287 -17.46 3.88 1.58
CA ASN A 287 -18.79 4.42 1.32
C ASN A 287 -18.73 5.70 0.48
N LEU A 288 -17.78 6.58 0.80
CA LEU A 288 -17.57 7.83 0.03
C LEU A 288 -17.14 7.55 -1.42
N MET A 289 -16.43 6.47 -1.68
CA MET A 289 -16.02 6.05 -3.04
C MET A 289 -17.18 5.51 -3.90
N GLN A 290 -18.35 5.22 -3.31
CA GLN A 290 -19.55 4.84 -4.08
C GLN A 290 -20.08 6.04 -4.89
N ASN A 291 -19.84 7.28 -4.44
CA ASN A 291 -20.14 8.46 -5.21
C ASN A 291 -19.18 8.59 -6.40
N ARG A 292 -19.67 8.28 -7.60
CA ARG A 292 -18.90 8.28 -8.87
C ARG A 292 -18.21 9.61 -9.17
N HIS A 293 -18.80 10.75 -8.78
CA HIS A 293 -18.26 12.09 -9.02
C HIS A 293 -17.05 12.39 -8.11
N LEU A 294 -17.05 11.88 -6.88
CA LEU A 294 -16.01 12.14 -5.89
C LEU A 294 -14.96 11.01 -5.78
N ALA A 295 -15.30 9.79 -6.20
CA ALA A 295 -14.48 8.60 -6.05
C ALA A 295 -13.02 8.79 -6.48
N LYS A 296 -12.80 9.43 -7.64
CA LYS A 296 -11.45 9.72 -8.14
C LYS A 296 -10.70 10.67 -7.20
N ALA A 297 -11.32 11.76 -6.78
CA ALA A 297 -10.70 12.75 -5.91
C ALA A 297 -10.34 12.14 -4.54
N ILE A 298 -11.25 11.36 -3.97
CA ILE A 298 -11.05 10.65 -2.70
C ILE A 298 -9.90 9.63 -2.82
N GLN A 299 -9.88 8.82 -3.88
CA GLN A 299 -8.81 7.87 -4.14
C GLN A 299 -7.45 8.56 -4.29
N GLU A 300 -7.40 9.73 -4.92
CA GLU A 300 -6.17 10.49 -5.15
C GLU A 300 -5.64 11.15 -3.89
N GLN A 301 -6.48 11.50 -2.92
CA GLN A 301 -6.10 12.04 -1.61
C GLN A 301 -5.52 10.97 -0.68
N LYS A 302 -5.88 9.68 -0.87
CA LYS A 302 -5.36 8.56 -0.07
C LYS A 302 -5.60 8.72 1.44
N TRP A 303 -6.76 9.16 1.86
CA TRP A 303 -7.10 9.40 3.28
C TRP A 303 -6.86 8.19 4.18
N TYR A 304 -7.18 6.98 3.71
CA TYR A 304 -6.85 5.75 4.45
C TYR A 304 -5.35 5.62 4.72
N GLU A 305 -4.51 5.91 3.73
CA GLU A 305 -3.06 5.85 3.88
C GLU A 305 -2.53 6.98 4.78
N PHE A 306 -3.14 8.17 4.71
CA PHE A 306 -2.85 9.28 5.62
C PHE A 306 -3.11 8.87 7.07
N ARG A 307 -4.32 8.37 7.39
CA ARG A 307 -4.70 7.87 8.72
C ARG A 307 -3.74 6.78 9.18
N ARG A 308 -3.50 5.76 8.35
CA ARG A 308 -2.57 4.68 8.66
C ARG A 308 -1.16 5.20 9.01
N GLN A 309 -0.70 6.25 8.29
CA GLN A 309 0.62 6.85 8.55
C GLN A 309 0.63 7.65 9.85
N ILE A 310 -0.41 8.39 10.16
CA ILE A 310 -0.56 9.08 11.46
C ILE A 310 -0.54 8.02 12.58
N GLU A 311 -1.38 6.99 12.52
CA GLU A 311 -1.50 5.96 13.54
C GLU A 311 -0.15 5.28 13.86
N TYR A 312 0.60 4.77 12.85
CA TYR A 312 1.85 4.08 13.14
C TYR A 312 2.99 5.03 13.53
N LYS A 313 3.03 6.25 12.97
CA LYS A 313 4.06 7.24 13.34
C LYS A 313 3.82 7.77 14.75
N SER A 314 2.57 8.02 15.12
CA SER A 314 2.19 8.44 16.48
C SER A 314 2.61 7.40 17.52
N ARG A 315 2.41 6.10 17.23
CA ARG A 315 2.89 5.02 18.13
C ARG A 315 4.40 5.06 18.39
N ILE A 316 5.20 5.51 17.40
CA ILE A 316 6.66 5.62 17.59
C ILE A 316 7.01 6.63 18.68
N TYR A 317 6.19 7.66 18.85
CA TYR A 317 6.41 8.76 19.79
C TYR A 317 5.50 8.70 21.03
N GLY A 318 4.72 7.63 21.20
CA GLY A 318 3.78 7.50 22.32
C GLY A 318 2.56 8.44 22.23
N ILE A 319 2.25 9.01 21.06
CA ILE A 319 1.14 9.94 20.85
C ILE A 319 -0.15 9.16 20.69
N ALA A 320 -1.18 9.47 21.48
CA ALA A 320 -2.51 8.90 21.35
C ALA A 320 -3.20 9.39 20.05
N VAL A 321 -3.89 8.48 19.34
CA VAL A 321 -4.71 8.84 18.17
C VAL A 321 -6.16 8.45 18.47
N VAL A 322 -7.03 9.45 18.48
CA VAL A 322 -8.48 9.30 18.71
C VAL A 322 -9.21 9.43 17.38
N ILE A 323 -10.06 8.47 17.08
CA ILE A 323 -10.92 8.49 15.90
C ILE A 323 -12.34 8.76 16.32
N VAL A 324 -12.84 9.91 15.97
CA VAL A 324 -14.18 10.39 16.36
C VAL A 324 -15.22 9.83 15.40
N SER A 325 -16.40 9.52 15.94
CA SER A 325 -17.54 9.07 15.14
C SER A 325 -17.88 10.08 14.04
N ARG A 326 -18.19 9.57 12.85
CA ARG A 326 -18.66 10.38 11.70
C ARG A 326 -19.95 11.18 11.96
N TRP A 327 -20.66 10.86 13.05
CA TRP A 327 -21.86 11.57 13.42
C TRP A 327 -21.60 12.80 14.29
N PHE A 328 -20.37 12.96 14.76
CA PHE A 328 -19.97 14.16 15.47
C PHE A 328 -20.05 15.37 14.52
N PRO A 329 -20.80 16.41 14.87
CA PRO A 329 -21.07 17.53 13.97
C PRO A 329 -19.91 18.52 13.91
N SER A 330 -18.68 18.05 13.73
CA SER A 330 -17.44 18.82 13.79
C SER A 330 -17.50 20.12 12.97
N SER A 331 -18.01 20.07 11.74
CA SER A 331 -18.09 21.22 10.85
C SER A 331 -19.31 22.12 11.09
N LYS A 332 -20.34 21.63 11.79
CA LYS A 332 -21.59 22.33 12.06
C LYS A 332 -21.67 22.98 13.45
N GLN A 333 -20.88 22.49 14.38
CA GLN A 333 -20.81 23.00 15.74
C GLN A 333 -19.89 24.21 15.79
N CYS A 334 -20.35 25.30 16.41
CA CYS A 334 -19.50 26.45 16.70
C CYS A 334 -18.48 26.08 17.80
N HIS A 335 -17.18 26.24 17.51
CA HIS A 335 -16.15 25.88 18.49
C HIS A 335 -16.07 26.84 19.67
N VAL A 336 -16.75 28.00 19.61
CA VAL A 336 -16.77 29.03 20.69
C VAL A 336 -17.92 28.80 21.66
N CYS A 337 -19.17 28.72 21.16
CA CYS A 337 -20.36 28.62 22.02
C CYS A 337 -21.06 27.27 21.99
N GLY A 338 -20.63 26.33 21.13
CA GLY A 338 -21.23 25.01 21.04
C GLY A 338 -22.53 24.93 20.20
N TYR A 339 -23.08 26.05 19.71
CA TYR A 339 -24.26 26.07 18.87
C TYR A 339 -24.09 25.16 17.62
N ILE A 340 -25.12 24.38 17.29
CA ILE A 340 -25.10 23.48 16.10
C ILE A 340 -25.93 24.10 14.99
N ASN A 341 -25.28 24.58 13.94
CA ASN A 341 -25.91 25.11 12.73
C ASN A 341 -26.44 23.97 11.85
N LYS A 342 -27.74 23.66 11.95
CA LYS A 342 -28.38 22.61 11.16
C LYS A 342 -28.52 22.95 9.69
N GLU A 343 -28.57 24.23 9.32
CA GLU A 343 -28.77 24.71 7.96
C GLU A 343 -27.51 24.74 7.12
N LEU A 344 -26.33 24.59 7.75
CA LEU A 344 -25.06 24.63 7.08
C LEU A 344 -24.94 23.48 6.04
N ILE A 345 -24.81 23.85 4.76
CA ILE A 345 -24.68 22.91 3.64
C ILE A 345 -23.21 22.73 3.21
N LEU A 346 -22.94 21.70 2.40
CA LEU A 346 -21.56 21.35 1.97
C LEU A 346 -20.88 22.45 1.12
N LYS A 347 -21.63 23.35 0.52
CA LYS A 347 -21.09 24.46 -0.30
C LYS A 347 -20.55 25.60 0.56
N ASP A 348 -21.09 25.76 1.75
CA ASP A 348 -20.72 26.86 2.65
C ASP A 348 -19.32 26.59 3.20
N ARG A 349 -18.41 27.50 2.95
CA ARG A 349 -17.02 27.41 3.41
C ARG A 349 -16.74 28.29 4.59
N GLU A 350 -17.52 29.35 4.71
CA GLU A 350 -17.49 30.31 5.79
C GLU A 350 -18.91 30.52 6.31
N TRP A 351 -19.07 30.74 7.58
CA TRP A 351 -20.36 30.99 8.19
C TRP A 351 -20.20 31.80 9.48
N ILE A 352 -21.25 32.52 9.84
CA ILE A 352 -21.33 33.31 11.10
C ILE A 352 -22.25 32.55 12.06
N CYS A 353 -21.80 32.35 13.29
CA CYS A 353 -22.62 31.72 14.31
C CYS A 353 -23.77 32.65 14.69
N PRO A 354 -25.04 32.20 14.60
CA PRO A 354 -26.17 33.03 14.96
C PRO A 354 -26.26 33.35 16.46
N GLU A 355 -25.66 32.53 17.32
CA GLU A 355 -25.69 32.77 18.78
C GLU A 355 -24.59 33.71 19.26
N CYS A 356 -23.34 33.53 18.83
CA CYS A 356 -22.20 34.28 19.32
C CYS A 356 -21.57 35.21 18.30
N SER A 357 -22.13 35.32 17.11
CA SER A 357 -21.66 36.14 15.98
C SER A 357 -20.22 35.88 15.54
N THR A 358 -19.60 34.79 15.95
CA THR A 358 -18.24 34.40 15.53
C THR A 358 -18.24 33.97 14.07
N HIS A 359 -17.32 34.54 13.29
CA HIS A 359 -17.06 34.12 11.92
C HIS A 359 -16.15 32.87 11.87
N HIS A 360 -16.55 31.89 11.12
CA HIS A 360 -15.85 30.61 11.02
C HIS A 360 -15.42 30.27 9.57
N ASP A 361 -14.15 29.91 9.36
CA ASP A 361 -13.79 28.98 8.27
C ASP A 361 -14.25 27.59 8.70
N ARG A 362 -15.03 26.93 7.86
CA ARG A 362 -15.67 25.66 8.17
C ARG A 362 -14.67 24.55 8.47
N ASP A 363 -13.59 24.44 7.67
CA ASP A 363 -12.60 23.37 7.78
C ASP A 363 -11.74 23.59 9.04
N LEU A 364 -11.40 24.86 9.36
CA LEU A 364 -10.69 25.20 10.60
C LEU A 364 -11.57 25.00 11.83
N ASN A 365 -12.83 25.43 11.80
CA ASN A 365 -13.79 25.20 12.87
C ASN A 365 -13.94 23.69 13.17
N ALA A 366 -14.03 22.85 12.12
CA ALA A 366 -14.09 21.41 12.29
C ALA A 366 -12.83 20.85 12.97
N ALA A 367 -11.65 21.31 12.57
CA ALA A 367 -10.40 20.88 13.18
C ALA A 367 -10.30 21.28 14.66
N ILE A 368 -10.76 22.48 15.04
CA ILE A 368 -10.77 22.95 16.45
C ILE A 368 -11.75 22.09 17.26
N ASN A 369 -12.95 21.83 16.75
CA ASN A 369 -13.93 20.96 17.41
C ASN A 369 -13.40 19.54 17.62
N LEU A 370 -12.65 19.00 16.65
CA LEU A 370 -11.97 17.71 16.79
C LEU A 370 -10.91 17.75 17.90
N ALA A 371 -10.09 18.82 17.98
CA ALA A 371 -9.09 18.98 19.04
C ALA A 371 -9.72 18.99 20.42
N ASN A 372 -10.86 19.66 20.58
CA ASN A 372 -11.62 19.82 21.83
C ASN A 372 -12.52 18.62 22.16
N TYR A 373 -12.57 17.60 21.29
CA TYR A 373 -13.41 16.43 21.53
C TYR A 373 -13.03 15.73 22.84
N SER A 374 -13.97 15.61 23.75
CA SER A 374 -13.84 14.85 25.00
C SER A 374 -14.29 13.41 24.78
N THR A 375 -13.47 12.45 25.17
CA THR A 375 -13.77 11.02 25.13
C THR A 375 -14.57 10.62 26.34
#